data_c4e5395ca5876a2a00ecdc32c5940b76
#
_entry.id   c4e5395ca5876a2a00ecdc32c5940b76
#
_cell.length_a   1.000
_cell.length_b   1.000
_cell.length_c   1.000
_cell.angle_alpha   90.00
_cell.angle_beta   90.00
_cell.angle_gamma   90.00
#
_symmetry.space_group_name_H-M   'P 1'
#
loop_
_entity.id
_entity.type
_entity.pdbx_description
1 polymer ?
#
loop_
_entity_poly.entity_id
_entity_poly.type
_entity_poly.pdbx_seq_one_letter_code
_entity_poly.pdbx_strand_id
1 'polypeptide(L)'
;MKRKILFVVTLLSTLAFMSCKKDGATPSPSTPEATETTPTTPTEVDTVALKKQIEQEKETLSKPYNEEEDAQAKLDALIAQASKEGKYVFVQAGGNWCIWCLRFNDFVQQTPELKQVVDENFVYYHLNYSKNNKNKAVFDKYTPNSKGLGYPFFFVIDGTGHVTNIISSETLEEGKGYSVAKVKEMFVANAPKK
;
A
#
# COMPACT_ATOMS: atom_id res chain seq x y z
N MET A 1 -43.88 -2.98 -27.23
CA MET A 1 -43.68 -2.89 -28.68
C MET A 1 -42.33 -3.47 -29.06
N LYS A 2 -42.35 -4.47 -29.93
CA LYS A 2 -41.21 -5.27 -30.39
C LYS A 2 -40.38 -4.46 -31.41
N ARG A 3 -39.04 -4.55 -31.35
CA ARG A 3 -38.22 -4.53 -32.58
C ARG A 3 -36.91 -5.26 -32.38
N LYS A 4 -36.89 -6.49 -32.91
CA LYS A 4 -35.68 -7.26 -33.23
C LYS A 4 -35.09 -6.67 -34.51
N ILE A 5 -33.75 -6.51 -34.55
CA ILE A 5 -33.07 -6.47 -35.86
C ILE A 5 -31.87 -7.41 -35.73
N LEU A 6 -31.96 -8.45 -36.52
CA LEU A 6 -30.99 -9.50 -36.80
C LEU A 6 -30.23 -9.08 -38.06
N PHE A 7 -28.93 -9.05 -38.08
CA PHE A 7 -28.14 -9.12 -39.30
C PHE A 7 -27.01 -10.13 -39.15
N VAL A 8 -27.24 -11.22 -39.87
CA VAL A 8 -26.25 -12.23 -40.24
C VAL A 8 -25.67 -11.79 -41.57
N VAL A 9 -24.35 -11.75 -41.72
CA VAL A 9 -23.68 -11.91 -43.01
C VAL A 9 -22.40 -12.70 -42.81
N THR A 10 -22.46 -13.90 -43.31
CA THR A 10 -21.35 -14.80 -43.65
C THR A 10 -20.64 -14.31 -44.89
N LEU A 11 -19.32 -14.43 -44.96
CA LEU A 11 -18.67 -14.77 -46.24
C LEU A 11 -17.30 -15.44 -46.02
N LEU A 12 -17.21 -16.58 -46.61
CA LEU A 12 -16.10 -17.49 -46.82
C LEU A 12 -15.19 -16.98 -47.94
N SER A 13 -13.89 -17.22 -47.90
CA SER A 13 -13.05 -17.55 -49.10
C SER A 13 -11.58 -17.49 -48.72
N THR A 14 -10.79 -18.39 -48.84
CA THR A 14 -10.26 -19.50 -49.66
C THR A 14 -8.74 -19.46 -49.66
N LEU A 15 -8.17 -20.66 -49.53
CA LEU A 15 -6.77 -21.07 -49.61
C LEU A 15 -6.02 -20.52 -50.86
N ALA A 16 -4.70 -20.33 -50.67
CA ALA A 16 -3.72 -20.70 -51.72
C ALA A 16 -2.40 -21.09 -51.10
N PHE A 17 -2.03 -22.35 -51.25
CA PHE A 17 -0.68 -22.92 -51.11
C PHE A 17 0.18 -22.47 -52.26
N MET A 18 1.44 -22.09 -51.98
CA MET A 18 2.50 -22.32 -52.95
C MET A 18 3.84 -22.62 -52.28
N SER A 19 4.25 -23.85 -52.47
CA SER A 19 5.57 -24.41 -52.19
C SER A 19 6.50 -24.08 -53.36
N CYS A 20 7.73 -23.62 -53.07
CA CYS A 20 8.83 -23.82 -53.97
C CYS A 20 10.15 -23.99 -53.23
N LYS A 21 10.84 -25.03 -53.60
CA LYS A 21 12.12 -25.59 -53.10
C LYS A 21 13.26 -25.06 -53.98
N LYS A 22 14.43 -24.88 -53.37
CA LYS A 22 15.75 -25.36 -53.75
C LYS A 22 16.89 -24.33 -53.92
N ASP A 23 17.90 -24.55 -53.08
CA ASP A 23 19.37 -24.56 -53.30
C ASP A 23 20.15 -23.27 -53.65
N GLY A 24 21.18 -22.97 -52.82
CA GLY A 24 22.36 -22.24 -53.25
C GLY A 24 23.09 -21.49 -52.14
N ALA A 25 24.13 -22.14 -51.59
CA ALA A 25 25.44 -21.64 -51.13
C ALA A 25 25.59 -20.28 -50.41
N THR A 26 26.14 -20.37 -49.21
CA THR A 26 26.88 -19.48 -48.31
C THR A 26 27.66 -18.32 -48.97
N PRO A 27 27.84 -17.11 -48.32
CA PRO A 27 28.54 -17.02 -47.05
C PRO A 27 27.88 -16.04 -46.03
N SER A 28 28.21 -16.28 -44.76
CA SER A 28 27.89 -15.54 -43.56
C SER A 28 28.34 -14.06 -43.60
N PRO A 29 27.53 -13.17 -43.00
CA PRO A 29 28.11 -12.15 -42.14
C PRO A 29 27.39 -12.15 -40.76
N SER A 30 28.23 -12.18 -39.78
CA SER A 30 28.11 -11.78 -38.39
C SER A 30 26.75 -11.18 -37.93
N THR A 31 26.01 -11.95 -37.16
CA THR A 31 24.91 -11.51 -36.30
C THR A 31 25.46 -10.63 -35.17
N PRO A 32 24.87 -9.47 -34.87
CA PRO A 32 25.08 -8.81 -33.58
C PRO A 32 24.39 -9.66 -32.50
N GLU A 33 25.19 -10.11 -31.57
CA GLU A 33 24.81 -10.78 -30.32
C GLU A 33 23.81 -9.91 -29.57
N ALA A 34 22.56 -10.32 -29.55
CA ALA A 34 21.58 -9.78 -28.66
C ALA A 34 22.01 -10.13 -27.23
N THR A 35 22.48 -9.14 -26.50
CA THR A 35 22.79 -9.26 -25.08
C THR A 35 21.48 -9.56 -24.36
N GLU A 36 21.27 -10.82 -24.07
CA GLU A 36 20.23 -11.31 -23.18
C GLU A 36 20.57 -10.83 -21.77
N THR A 37 19.95 -9.74 -21.33
CA THR A 37 20.01 -9.27 -19.94
C THR A 37 19.25 -10.27 -19.08
N THR A 38 19.95 -11.30 -18.63
CA THR A 38 19.50 -12.18 -17.56
C THR A 38 19.18 -11.32 -16.33
N PRO A 39 17.99 -11.42 -15.71
CA PRO A 39 17.73 -10.74 -14.46
C PRO A 39 18.67 -11.28 -13.40
N THR A 40 19.64 -10.46 -12.98
CA THR A 40 20.61 -10.81 -11.95
C THR A 40 19.87 -10.96 -10.63
N THR A 41 19.78 -12.17 -10.12
CA THR A 41 19.34 -12.42 -8.74
C THR A 41 20.22 -11.60 -7.79
N PRO A 42 19.66 -10.84 -6.84
CA PRO A 42 20.46 -10.02 -5.91
C PRO A 42 21.50 -10.88 -5.20
N THR A 43 22.77 -10.49 -5.29
CA THR A 43 23.86 -11.19 -4.63
C THR A 43 23.69 -11.06 -3.11
N GLU A 44 24.09 -12.05 -2.33
CA GLU A 44 24.01 -12.07 -0.86
C GLU A 44 24.64 -10.80 -0.22
N VAL A 45 25.69 -10.28 -0.83
CA VAL A 45 26.36 -9.03 -0.43
C VAL A 45 25.43 -7.81 -0.57
N ASP A 46 24.61 -7.75 -1.62
CA ASP A 46 23.68 -6.64 -1.85
C ASP A 46 22.55 -6.64 -0.80
N THR A 47 22.09 -7.83 -0.40
CA THR A 47 21.05 -7.97 0.61
C THR A 47 21.53 -7.57 2.02
N VAL A 48 22.80 -7.84 2.36
CA VAL A 48 23.40 -7.42 3.64
C VAL A 48 23.57 -5.90 3.69
N ALA A 49 24.07 -5.30 2.60
CA ALA A 49 24.21 -3.85 2.50
C ALA A 49 22.86 -3.14 2.62
N LEU A 50 21.83 -3.64 1.93
CA LEU A 50 20.48 -3.09 2.01
C LEU A 50 19.88 -3.19 3.42
N LYS A 51 20.03 -4.31 4.11
CA LYS A 51 19.58 -4.47 5.50
C LYS A 51 20.26 -3.46 6.42
N LYS A 52 21.58 -3.26 6.27
CA LYS A 52 22.32 -2.27 7.05
C LYS A 52 21.80 -0.84 6.81
N GLN A 53 21.54 -0.49 5.56
CA GLN A 53 20.97 0.82 5.21
C GLN A 53 19.59 1.03 5.84
N ILE A 54 18.72 0.01 5.81
CA ILE A 54 17.40 0.07 6.43
C ILE A 54 17.49 0.26 7.95
N GLU A 55 18.40 -0.46 8.62
CA GLU A 55 18.57 -0.28 10.07
C GLU A 55 19.11 1.12 10.41
N GLN A 56 20.06 1.64 9.65
CA GLN A 56 20.55 3.00 9.81
C GLN A 56 19.45 4.05 9.60
N GLU A 57 18.63 3.88 8.57
CA GLU A 57 17.49 4.75 8.30
C GLU A 57 16.49 4.71 9.47
N LYS A 58 16.16 3.53 9.99
CA LYS A 58 15.28 3.40 11.13
C LYS A 58 15.77 4.18 12.36
N GLU A 59 17.07 4.27 12.59
CA GLU A 59 17.64 5.00 13.73
C GLU A 59 17.39 6.51 13.63
N THR A 60 17.24 7.05 12.43
CA THR A 60 16.98 8.48 12.20
C THR A 60 15.52 8.86 12.30
N LEU A 61 14.60 7.89 12.15
CA LEU A 61 13.16 8.10 12.16
C LEU A 61 12.58 8.02 13.57
N SER A 62 11.52 8.78 13.83
CA SER A 62 10.79 8.72 15.10
C SER A 62 10.18 7.34 15.34
N LYS A 63 10.01 6.98 16.62
CA LYS A 63 9.45 5.69 17.06
C LYS A 63 8.09 5.90 17.73
N PRO A 64 7.02 6.14 16.96
CA PRO A 64 5.75 6.58 17.52
C PRO A 64 4.91 5.47 18.16
N TYR A 65 5.27 4.19 17.98
CA TYR A 65 4.50 3.07 18.51
C TYR A 65 4.90 2.76 19.95
N ASN A 66 3.92 2.77 20.86
CA ASN A 66 4.14 2.38 22.26
C ASN A 66 3.80 0.89 22.45
N GLU A 67 4.81 0.08 22.80
CA GLU A 67 4.65 -1.37 22.97
C GLU A 67 3.99 -1.74 24.30
N GLU A 68 4.00 -0.83 25.29
CA GLU A 68 3.51 -1.09 26.66
C GLU A 68 2.10 -0.54 26.88
N GLU A 69 1.52 0.13 25.88
CA GLU A 69 0.22 0.79 26.00
C GLU A 69 -0.94 -0.21 26.00
N ASP A 70 -1.96 0.02 26.87
CA ASP A 70 -3.26 -0.60 26.72
C ASP A 70 -3.99 0.04 25.54
N ALA A 71 -3.86 -0.60 24.38
CA ALA A 71 -4.40 -0.10 23.12
C ALA A 71 -5.94 0.00 23.12
N GLN A 72 -6.66 -0.86 23.88
CA GLN A 72 -8.12 -0.77 23.97
C GLN A 72 -8.53 0.45 24.77
N ALA A 73 -7.96 0.64 25.95
CA ALA A 73 -8.24 1.81 26.78
C ALA A 73 -7.88 3.11 26.05
N LYS A 74 -6.76 3.11 25.31
CA LYS A 74 -6.35 4.26 24.50
C LYS A 74 -7.34 4.56 23.38
N LEU A 75 -7.77 3.56 22.63
CA LEU A 75 -8.76 3.75 21.55
C LEU A 75 -10.08 4.25 22.08
N ASP A 76 -10.57 3.72 23.20
CA ASP A 76 -11.82 4.16 23.80
C ASP A 76 -11.76 5.66 24.18
N ALA A 77 -10.63 6.11 24.73
CA ALA A 77 -10.39 7.54 25.03
C ALA A 77 -10.32 8.41 23.76
N LEU A 78 -9.63 7.93 22.71
CA LEU A 78 -9.48 8.67 21.46
C LEU A 78 -10.80 8.76 20.67
N ILE A 79 -11.63 7.71 20.70
CA ILE A 79 -12.98 7.74 20.11
C ILE A 79 -13.85 8.78 20.83
N ALA A 80 -13.81 8.81 22.15
CA ALA A 80 -14.55 9.80 22.93
C ALA A 80 -14.06 11.25 22.66
N GLN A 81 -12.74 11.43 22.46
CA GLN A 81 -12.16 12.71 22.04
C GLN A 81 -12.62 13.10 20.63
N ALA A 82 -12.47 12.21 19.66
CA ALA A 82 -12.84 12.44 18.27
C ALA A 82 -14.34 12.81 18.15
N SER A 83 -15.20 12.12 18.90
CA SER A 83 -16.64 12.42 18.95
C SER A 83 -16.92 13.86 19.41
N LYS A 84 -16.22 14.35 20.44
CA LYS A 84 -16.37 15.73 20.94
C LYS A 84 -15.85 16.78 19.97
N GLU A 85 -14.79 16.44 19.20
CA GLU A 85 -14.15 17.33 18.24
C GLU A 85 -14.80 17.29 16.84
N GLY A 86 -15.79 16.43 16.62
CA GLY A 86 -16.37 16.21 15.28
C GLY A 86 -15.38 15.58 14.29
N LYS A 87 -14.40 14.82 14.80
CA LYS A 87 -13.36 14.12 14.04
C LYS A 87 -13.58 12.62 14.05
N TYR A 88 -12.78 11.91 13.27
CA TYR A 88 -12.63 10.45 13.32
C TYR A 88 -11.28 10.06 13.92
N VAL A 89 -11.13 8.82 14.35
CA VAL A 89 -9.83 8.27 14.72
C VAL A 89 -9.21 7.61 13.49
N PHE A 90 -8.04 8.10 13.07
CA PHE A 90 -7.23 7.45 12.03
C PHE A 90 -6.16 6.60 12.69
N VAL A 91 -6.24 5.29 12.50
CA VAL A 91 -5.33 4.34 13.13
C VAL A 91 -4.33 3.82 12.10
N GLN A 92 -3.06 4.02 12.36
CA GLN A 92 -1.95 3.40 11.64
C GLN A 92 -1.50 2.15 12.40
N ALA A 93 -1.81 0.97 11.88
CA ALA A 93 -1.37 -0.30 12.45
C ALA A 93 0.06 -0.62 11.99
N GLY A 94 0.93 -1.03 12.93
CA GLY A 94 2.32 -1.35 12.61
C GLY A 94 3.20 -1.47 13.84
N GLY A 95 4.46 -1.07 13.73
CA GLY A 95 5.39 -1.10 14.85
C GLY A 95 6.72 -0.42 14.52
N ASN A 96 7.52 -0.14 15.55
CA ASN A 96 8.84 0.49 15.38
C ASN A 96 9.86 -0.39 14.64
N TRP A 97 9.57 -1.67 14.45
CA TRP A 97 10.36 -2.60 13.65
C TRP A 97 10.16 -2.42 12.12
N CYS A 98 9.06 -1.80 11.71
CA CYS A 98 8.60 -1.70 10.33
C CYS A 98 9.09 -0.40 9.69
N ILE A 99 10.05 -0.47 8.77
CA ILE A 99 10.60 0.74 8.10
C ILE A 99 9.52 1.51 7.33
N TRP A 100 8.59 0.83 6.65
CA TRP A 100 7.49 1.48 5.92
C TRP A 100 6.53 2.22 6.86
N CYS A 101 6.32 1.69 8.07
CA CYS A 101 5.52 2.35 9.09
C CYS A 101 6.15 3.66 9.56
N LEU A 102 7.47 3.64 9.77
CA LEU A 102 8.22 4.82 10.20
C LEU A 102 8.30 5.87 9.09
N ARG A 103 8.56 5.42 7.84
CA ARG A 103 8.54 6.30 6.66
C ARG A 103 7.18 6.98 6.47
N PHE A 104 6.07 6.24 6.63
CA PHE A 104 4.73 6.82 6.49
C PHE A 104 4.48 7.90 7.55
N ASN A 105 4.83 7.61 8.82
CA ASN A 105 4.71 8.61 9.88
C ASN A 105 5.52 9.86 9.57
N ASP A 106 6.80 9.71 9.23
CA ASP A 106 7.67 10.84 8.90
C ASP A 106 7.14 11.62 7.69
N PHE A 107 6.74 10.92 6.64
CA PHE A 107 6.17 11.52 5.43
C PHE A 107 4.95 12.40 5.73
N VAL A 108 4.01 11.92 6.55
CA VAL A 108 2.82 12.70 6.95
C VAL A 108 3.22 13.90 7.80
N GLN A 109 4.14 13.74 8.76
CA GLN A 109 4.55 14.81 9.66
C GLN A 109 5.38 15.90 8.95
N GLN A 110 6.18 15.53 7.95
CA GLN A 110 7.04 16.46 7.20
C GLN A 110 6.34 17.10 5.99
N THR A 111 5.13 16.63 5.62
CA THR A 111 4.39 17.19 4.48
C THR A 111 3.26 18.09 5.00
N PRO A 112 3.40 19.43 4.95
CA PRO A 112 2.46 20.36 5.59
C PRO A 112 1.01 20.18 5.17
N GLU A 113 0.77 19.92 3.87
CA GLU A 113 -0.59 19.72 3.36
C GLU A 113 -1.24 18.42 3.84
N LEU A 114 -0.46 17.35 4.09
CA LEU A 114 -0.96 16.11 4.66
C LEU A 114 -1.27 16.29 6.15
N LYS A 115 -0.32 16.90 6.86
CA LYS A 115 -0.47 17.20 8.28
C LYS A 115 -1.70 18.07 8.53
N GLN A 116 -1.94 19.09 7.72
CA GLN A 116 -3.13 19.95 7.84
C GLN A 116 -4.41 19.12 7.70
N VAL A 117 -4.54 18.28 6.67
CA VAL A 117 -5.73 17.44 6.48
C VAL A 117 -5.94 16.50 7.66
N VAL A 118 -4.86 15.92 8.19
CA VAL A 118 -4.92 15.05 9.37
C VAL A 118 -5.39 15.82 10.59
N ASP A 119 -4.75 16.95 10.92
CA ASP A 119 -5.04 17.75 12.11
C ASP A 119 -6.49 18.29 12.11
N GLU A 120 -7.02 18.61 10.93
CA GLU A 120 -8.40 19.12 10.79
C GLU A 120 -9.47 18.04 10.94
N ASN A 121 -9.20 16.80 10.57
CA ASN A 121 -10.23 15.77 10.41
C ASN A 121 -10.07 14.56 11.33
N PHE A 122 -8.87 14.32 11.86
CA PHE A 122 -8.59 13.09 12.59
C PHE A 122 -7.91 13.31 13.93
N VAL A 123 -8.17 12.39 14.85
CA VAL A 123 -7.31 12.07 15.97
C VAL A 123 -6.44 10.89 15.53
N TYR A 124 -5.13 11.12 15.37
CA TYR A 124 -4.21 10.13 14.82
C TYR A 124 -3.66 9.21 15.91
N TYR A 125 -3.63 7.89 15.63
CA TYR A 125 -3.14 6.90 16.57
C TYR A 125 -2.25 5.84 15.89
N HIS A 126 -1.12 5.52 16.55
CA HIS A 126 -0.21 4.45 16.13
C HIS A 126 -0.50 3.19 16.96
N LEU A 127 -1.22 2.24 16.37
CA LEU A 127 -1.54 0.96 17.02
C LEU A 127 -0.36 0.00 16.87
N ASN A 128 0.29 -0.32 18.00
CA ASN A 128 1.42 -1.23 18.00
C ASN A 128 1.03 -2.69 17.71
N TYR A 129 1.82 -3.33 16.85
CA TYR A 129 1.92 -4.76 16.67
C TYR A 129 3.39 -5.16 16.79
N SER A 130 3.77 -5.84 17.86
CA SER A 130 5.14 -6.30 18.07
C SER A 130 5.18 -7.71 18.64
N LYS A 131 6.40 -8.26 18.76
CA LYS A 131 6.58 -9.57 19.41
C LYS A 131 6.15 -9.55 20.88
N ASN A 132 6.37 -8.41 21.56
CA ASN A 132 6.08 -8.24 22.98
C ASN A 132 4.60 -7.96 23.22
N ASN A 133 3.97 -7.19 22.33
CA ASN A 133 2.56 -6.85 22.43
C ASN A 133 1.91 -6.87 21.03
N LYS A 134 1.13 -7.90 20.76
CA LYS A 134 0.41 -8.07 19.49
C LYS A 134 -0.91 -7.33 19.44
N ASN A 135 -1.40 -6.84 20.57
CA ASN A 135 -2.73 -6.20 20.69
C ASN A 135 -3.86 -7.00 20.02
N LYS A 136 -3.77 -8.34 20.09
CA LYS A 136 -4.63 -9.25 19.33
C LYS A 136 -6.12 -8.98 19.50
N ALA A 137 -6.57 -8.72 20.72
CA ALA A 137 -7.98 -8.44 20.99
C ALA A 137 -8.48 -7.18 20.25
N VAL A 138 -7.63 -6.15 20.16
CA VAL A 138 -7.92 -4.90 19.42
C VAL A 138 -8.00 -5.16 17.92
N PHE A 139 -7.04 -5.89 17.36
CA PHE A 139 -7.07 -6.26 15.94
C PHE A 139 -8.29 -7.14 15.61
N ASP A 140 -8.62 -8.14 16.42
CA ASP A 140 -9.79 -8.98 16.22
C ASP A 140 -11.12 -8.18 16.28
N LYS A 141 -11.20 -7.18 17.15
CA LYS A 141 -12.38 -6.34 17.33
C LYS A 141 -12.59 -5.38 16.16
N TYR A 142 -11.53 -4.63 15.79
CA TYR A 142 -11.65 -3.52 14.83
C TYR A 142 -11.30 -3.93 13.39
N THR A 143 -10.47 -4.95 13.19
CA THR A 143 -9.98 -5.35 11.87
C THR A 143 -10.02 -6.86 11.62
N PRO A 144 -11.18 -7.54 11.86
CA PRO A 144 -11.26 -9.01 11.75
C PRO A 144 -10.92 -9.55 10.35
N ASN A 145 -11.08 -8.71 9.32
CA ASN A 145 -10.86 -9.05 7.90
C ASN A 145 -9.52 -8.54 7.34
N SER A 146 -8.59 -8.10 8.20
CA SER A 146 -7.28 -7.56 7.77
C SER A 146 -6.22 -8.63 7.49
N LYS A 147 -6.57 -9.92 7.53
CA LYS A 147 -5.62 -11.01 7.22
C LYS A 147 -5.06 -10.84 5.81
N GLY A 148 -3.73 -10.85 5.71
CA GLY A 148 -3.03 -10.70 4.43
C GLY A 148 -2.63 -9.26 4.09
N LEU A 149 -3.03 -8.27 4.86
CA LEU A 149 -2.50 -6.91 4.71
C LEU A 149 -1.07 -6.83 5.25
N GLY A 150 -0.22 -6.13 4.48
CA GLY A 150 1.12 -5.73 4.93
C GLY A 150 1.07 -4.60 5.96
N TYR A 151 2.21 -4.26 6.57
CA TYR A 151 2.32 -3.13 7.47
C TYR A 151 3.10 -1.98 6.80
N PRO A 152 2.65 -0.71 6.97
CA PRO A 152 1.44 -0.33 7.72
C PRO A 152 0.18 -0.68 6.95
N PHE A 153 -0.91 -0.92 7.66
CA PHE A 153 -2.23 -0.72 7.11
C PHE A 153 -2.99 0.26 8.01
N PHE A 154 -4.08 0.79 7.51
CA PHE A 154 -4.83 1.81 8.22
C PHE A 154 -6.28 1.39 8.39
N PHE A 155 -6.91 1.93 9.43
CA PHE A 155 -8.36 1.88 9.56
C PHE A 155 -8.88 3.14 10.22
N VAL A 156 -10.11 3.48 9.90
CA VAL A 156 -10.75 4.70 10.35
C VAL A 156 -11.94 4.33 11.22
N ILE A 157 -12.03 4.94 12.41
CA ILE A 157 -13.11 4.75 13.36
C ILE A 157 -13.87 6.07 13.49
N ASP A 158 -15.18 6.03 13.33
CA ASP A 158 -16.03 7.21 13.52
C ASP A 158 -16.23 7.56 15.00
N GLY A 159 -16.89 8.70 15.27
CA GLY A 159 -17.17 9.16 16.62
C GLY A 159 -18.11 8.26 17.46
N THR A 160 -18.69 7.21 16.86
CA THR A 160 -19.54 6.21 17.52
C THR A 160 -18.80 4.90 17.81
N GLY A 161 -17.54 4.78 17.35
CA GLY A 161 -16.69 3.60 17.53
C GLY A 161 -16.80 2.56 16.42
N HIS A 162 -17.49 2.85 15.31
CA HIS A 162 -17.57 1.96 14.17
C HIS A 162 -16.38 2.15 13.21
N VAL A 163 -15.81 1.05 12.70
CA VAL A 163 -14.82 1.10 11.63
C VAL A 163 -15.51 1.42 10.32
N THR A 164 -15.18 2.55 9.74
CA THR A 164 -15.75 3.01 8.47
C THR A 164 -14.98 2.50 7.26
N ASN A 165 -13.67 2.26 7.40
CA ASN A 165 -12.82 1.74 6.32
C ASN A 165 -11.56 1.05 6.86
N ILE A 166 -11.04 0.09 6.09
CA ILE A 166 -9.72 -0.54 6.28
C ILE A 166 -8.95 -0.40 4.96
N ILE A 167 -7.71 0.11 5.03
CA ILE A 167 -6.95 0.59 3.88
C ILE A 167 -5.57 -0.06 3.86
N SER A 168 -5.19 -0.68 2.74
CA SER A 168 -3.81 -1.14 2.49
C SER A 168 -2.90 0.04 2.13
N SER A 169 -1.68 0.07 2.66
CA SER A 169 -0.69 1.08 2.27
C SER A 169 -0.10 0.89 0.88
N GLU A 170 -0.17 -0.32 0.33
CA GLU A 170 0.46 -0.68 -0.96
C GLU A 170 0.00 0.22 -2.11
N THR A 171 -1.27 0.61 -2.13
CA THR A 171 -1.82 1.49 -3.16
C THR A 171 -1.31 2.92 -3.09
N LEU A 172 -0.74 3.31 -1.94
CA LEU A 172 -0.26 4.67 -1.66
C LEU A 172 1.23 4.83 -1.96
N GLU A 173 1.93 3.70 -2.18
CA GLU A 173 3.38 3.68 -2.36
C GLU A 173 3.81 4.29 -3.70
N GLU A 174 4.99 4.92 -3.68
CA GLU A 174 5.69 5.46 -4.84
C GLU A 174 7.20 5.43 -4.60
N GLY A 175 7.91 4.66 -5.42
CA GLY A 175 9.35 4.45 -5.26
C GLY A 175 9.70 3.81 -3.90
N LYS A 176 10.53 4.48 -3.10
CA LYS A 176 10.91 4.05 -1.74
C LYS A 176 10.09 4.74 -0.64
N GLY A 177 8.97 5.35 -0.99
CA GLY A 177 8.13 6.13 -0.07
C GLY A 177 6.67 6.11 -0.50
N TYR A 178 6.00 7.26 -0.37
CA TYR A 178 4.57 7.41 -0.60
C TYR A 178 4.27 8.60 -1.52
N SER A 179 3.17 8.52 -2.26
CA SER A 179 2.69 9.61 -3.13
C SER A 179 1.86 10.61 -2.32
N VAL A 180 2.23 11.89 -2.36
CA VAL A 180 1.49 12.97 -1.68
C VAL A 180 0.03 13.02 -2.15
N ALA A 181 -0.19 12.92 -3.47
CA ALA A 181 -1.53 12.98 -4.04
C ALA A 181 -2.42 11.84 -3.56
N LYS A 182 -1.91 10.59 -3.62
CA LYS A 182 -2.67 9.39 -3.19
C LYS A 182 -2.95 9.41 -1.69
N VAL A 183 -1.97 9.80 -0.87
CA VAL A 183 -2.14 9.86 0.60
C VAL A 183 -3.12 10.97 0.97
N LYS A 184 -3.06 12.13 0.30
CA LYS A 184 -4.03 13.22 0.50
C LYS A 184 -5.45 12.79 0.13
N GLU A 185 -5.61 12.17 -1.04
CA GLU A 185 -6.90 11.63 -1.48
C GLU A 185 -7.46 10.60 -0.48
N MET A 186 -6.62 9.70 0.01
CA MET A 186 -6.99 8.72 1.03
C MET A 186 -7.51 9.40 2.31
N PHE A 187 -6.81 10.41 2.83
CA PHE A 187 -7.29 11.15 4.01
C PHE A 187 -8.60 11.88 3.74
N VAL A 188 -8.70 12.61 2.63
CA VAL A 188 -9.92 13.37 2.28
C VAL A 188 -11.13 12.45 2.09
N ALA A 189 -10.95 11.32 1.42
CA ALA A 189 -12.03 10.34 1.18
C ALA A 189 -12.55 9.70 2.47
N ASN A 190 -11.75 9.66 3.54
CA ASN A 190 -12.08 9.03 4.81
C ASN A 190 -12.37 10.03 5.94
N ALA A 191 -12.36 11.34 5.64
CA ALA A 191 -12.69 12.39 6.59
C ALA A 191 -14.19 12.39 6.97
N PRO A 192 -14.57 12.95 8.16
CA PRO A 192 -15.96 13.15 8.49
C PRO A 192 -16.69 13.96 7.42
N LYS A 193 -17.87 13.50 7.01
CA LYS A 193 -18.72 14.29 6.10
C LYS A 193 -19.29 15.47 6.87
N LYS A 194 -18.96 16.65 6.41
CA LYS A 194 -19.51 17.91 6.96
C LYS A 194 -20.88 18.21 6.36
#